data_b85f8ba64c2675d0960a906727a0b820
#
_entry.id   b85f8ba64c2675d0960a906727a0b820
#
_cell.length_a   1.000
_cell.length_b   1.000
_cell.length_c   1.000
_cell.angle_alpha   90.00
_cell.angle_beta   90.00
_cell.angle_gamma   90.00
#
_symmetry.space_group_name_H-M   'P 1'
#
loop_
_entity.id
_entity.type
_entity.pdbx_description
1 polymer ?
#
loop_
_entity_poly.entity_id
_entity_poly.type
_entity_poly.pdbx_seq_one_letter_code
_entity_poly.pdbx_strand_id
1 'polypeptide(L)'
;FKPWTEAKSIADGPSILKYLNKIVDERGLRDRISFNRKVIAADWDSGTARWTVTLADSAGTQSTTTARFLYMGSGYYDYDAGYDPGFPGREDFGGDIIHPQFWPKDYNYSGKRVV
;
A
#
# COMPACT_ATOMS: atom_id res chain seq x y z
N PHE A 1 7.69 -10.89 -17.55
CA PHE A 1 7.68 -9.46 -17.83
C PHE A 1 6.87 -9.22 -19.10
N LYS A 2 6.00 -8.22 -19.07
CA LYS A 2 5.23 -7.78 -20.23
C LYS A 2 5.66 -6.34 -20.56
N PRO A 3 5.96 -6.00 -21.83
CA PRO A 3 6.30 -4.64 -22.22
C PRO A 3 5.16 -3.68 -21.88
N TRP A 4 5.51 -2.47 -21.46
CA TRP A 4 4.55 -1.36 -21.37
C TRP A 4 4.26 -0.85 -22.78
N THR A 5 2.99 -0.86 -23.17
CA THR A 5 2.56 -0.49 -24.54
C THR A 5 1.65 0.73 -24.59
N GLU A 6 1.37 1.34 -23.43
CA GLU A 6 0.55 2.55 -23.37
C GLU A 6 1.33 3.76 -23.90
N ALA A 7 0.61 4.74 -24.44
CA ALA A 7 1.23 5.92 -25.07
C ALA A 7 2.03 6.81 -24.10
N LYS A 8 1.66 6.81 -22.81
CA LYS A 8 2.37 7.58 -21.77
C LYS A 8 3.43 6.70 -21.12
N SER A 9 4.70 7.12 -21.18
CA SER A 9 5.80 6.48 -20.47
C SER A 9 5.76 6.77 -18.97
N ILE A 10 5.30 7.97 -18.58
CA ILE A 10 4.99 8.32 -17.18
C ILE A 10 3.49 8.08 -16.99
N ALA A 11 3.16 6.93 -16.41
CA ALA A 11 1.79 6.46 -16.30
C ALA A 11 1.10 7.01 -15.04
N ASP A 12 -0.21 7.20 -15.14
CA ASP A 12 -1.07 7.44 -13.98
C ASP A 12 -1.36 6.14 -13.20
N GLY A 13 -1.78 6.28 -11.94
CA GLY A 13 -2.08 5.14 -11.07
C GLY A 13 -3.09 4.15 -11.65
N PRO A 14 -4.23 4.60 -12.21
CA PRO A 14 -5.19 3.72 -12.85
C PRO A 14 -4.61 2.89 -14.01
N SER A 15 -3.76 3.47 -14.84
CA SER A 15 -3.09 2.76 -15.95
C SER A 15 -2.14 1.68 -15.43
N ILE A 16 -1.37 1.99 -14.39
CA ILE A 16 -0.49 1.01 -13.73
C ILE A 16 -1.31 -0.13 -13.14
N LEU A 17 -2.37 0.17 -12.43
CA LEU A 17 -3.23 -0.85 -11.83
C LEU A 17 -3.88 -1.76 -12.89
N LYS A 18 -4.35 -1.19 -13.99
CA LYS A 18 -4.88 -1.94 -15.14
C LYS A 18 -3.83 -2.90 -15.72
N TYR A 19 -2.60 -2.41 -15.91
CA TYR A 19 -1.49 -3.21 -16.40
C TYR A 19 -1.19 -4.40 -15.46
N LEU A 20 -1.10 -4.15 -14.16
CA LEU A 20 -0.85 -5.19 -13.16
C LEU A 20 -1.96 -6.24 -13.12
N ASN A 21 -3.23 -5.82 -13.12
CA ASN A 21 -4.36 -6.73 -13.16
C ASN A 21 -4.35 -7.60 -14.41
N LYS A 22 -4.04 -7.01 -15.58
CA LYS A 22 -3.90 -7.77 -16.83
C LYS A 22 -2.84 -8.86 -16.73
N ILE A 23 -1.68 -8.57 -16.12
CA ILE A 23 -0.62 -9.60 -15.89
C ILE A 23 -1.11 -10.69 -14.96
N VAL A 24 -1.77 -10.32 -13.86
CA VAL A 24 -2.32 -11.27 -12.90
C VAL A 24 -3.28 -12.25 -13.57
N ASP A 25 -4.20 -11.73 -14.40
CA ASP A 25 -5.19 -12.54 -15.10
C ASP A 25 -4.55 -13.43 -16.18
N GLU A 26 -3.70 -12.87 -17.04
CA GLU A 26 -3.00 -13.62 -18.11
C GLU A 26 -2.08 -14.73 -17.56
N ARG A 27 -1.57 -14.57 -16.34
CA ARG A 27 -0.69 -15.56 -15.71
C ARG A 27 -1.41 -16.51 -14.76
N GLY A 28 -2.73 -16.38 -14.61
CA GLY A 28 -3.52 -17.21 -13.69
C GLY A 28 -3.09 -17.05 -12.23
N LEU A 29 -2.70 -15.83 -11.82
CA LEU A 29 -2.19 -15.57 -10.48
C LEU A 29 -3.28 -15.17 -9.50
N ARG A 30 -4.51 -14.90 -9.96
CA ARG A 30 -5.59 -14.37 -9.13
C ARG A 30 -5.83 -15.21 -7.88
N ASP A 31 -5.90 -16.52 -8.04
CA ASP A 31 -6.18 -17.47 -6.94
C ASP A 31 -5.00 -17.64 -5.98
N ARG A 32 -3.83 -17.07 -6.32
CA ARG A 32 -2.63 -17.08 -5.47
C ARG A 32 -2.46 -15.80 -4.66
N ILE A 33 -3.36 -14.82 -4.83
CA ILE A 33 -3.34 -13.55 -4.12
C ILE A 33 -4.45 -13.57 -3.07
N SER A 34 -4.06 -13.48 -1.81
CA SER A 34 -5.01 -13.35 -0.70
C SER A 34 -5.18 -11.89 -0.36
N PHE A 35 -6.34 -11.32 -0.71
CA PHE A 35 -6.72 -9.96 -0.35
C PHE A 35 -7.25 -9.87 1.09
N ASN A 36 -7.33 -8.65 1.62
CA ASN A 36 -7.81 -8.37 2.98
C ASN A 36 -7.07 -9.18 4.05
N ARG A 37 -5.75 -9.28 3.88
CA ARG A 37 -4.83 -9.95 4.80
C ARG A 37 -3.67 -9.01 5.10
N LYS A 38 -3.70 -8.36 6.27
CA LYS A 38 -2.60 -7.54 6.76
C LYS A 38 -1.58 -8.46 7.44
N VAL A 39 -0.32 -8.37 7.02
CA VAL A 39 0.78 -9.02 7.73
C VAL A 39 1.09 -8.20 8.98
N ILE A 40 1.01 -8.83 10.15
CA ILE A 40 1.25 -8.16 11.44
C ILE A 40 2.53 -8.64 12.13
N ALA A 41 3.02 -9.83 11.79
CA ALA A 41 4.31 -10.34 12.25
C ALA A 41 4.88 -11.35 11.27
N ALA A 42 6.19 -11.50 11.27
CA ALA A 42 6.89 -12.55 10.53
C ALA A 42 8.13 -12.99 11.34
N ASP A 43 8.12 -14.20 11.81
CA ASP A 43 9.13 -14.76 12.70
C ASP A 43 9.88 -15.90 12.00
N TRP A 44 11.22 -15.84 12.05
CA TRP A 44 12.08 -16.88 11.48
C TRP A 44 12.44 -17.91 12.54
N ASP A 45 12.27 -19.18 12.19
CA ASP A 45 12.75 -20.31 12.97
C ASP A 45 13.89 -21.02 12.25
N SER A 46 15.09 -20.92 12.81
CA SER A 46 16.29 -21.56 12.27
C SER A 46 16.29 -23.08 12.42
N GLY A 47 15.56 -23.62 13.40
CA GLY A 47 15.46 -25.08 13.61
C GLY A 47 14.67 -25.77 12.49
N THR A 48 13.61 -25.12 12.02
CA THR A 48 12.77 -25.63 10.94
C THR A 48 13.06 -24.99 9.57
N ALA A 49 13.94 -23.98 9.54
CA ALA A 49 14.24 -23.15 8.36
C ALA A 49 12.96 -22.60 7.69
N ARG A 50 12.07 -22.00 8.51
CA ARG A 50 10.80 -21.47 8.05
C ARG A 50 10.46 -20.13 8.68
N TRP A 51 9.77 -19.33 7.90
CA TRP A 51 9.02 -18.17 8.38
C TRP A 51 7.65 -18.61 8.89
N THR A 52 7.23 -18.12 10.04
CA THR A 52 5.83 -18.09 10.47
C THR A 52 5.31 -16.67 10.28
N VAL A 53 4.32 -16.50 9.41
CA VAL A 53 3.74 -15.20 9.09
C VAL A 53 2.36 -15.12 9.71
N THR A 54 2.16 -14.13 10.59
CA THR A 54 0.87 -13.86 11.22
C THR A 54 0.11 -12.81 10.40
N LEU A 55 -1.12 -13.13 10.08
CA LEU A 55 -2.03 -12.34 9.23
C LEU A 55 -3.25 -11.93 10.06
N ALA A 56 -3.78 -10.73 9.79
CA ALA A 56 -5.09 -10.31 10.30
C ALA A 56 -6.02 -9.99 9.12
N ASP A 57 -7.29 -10.37 9.25
CA ASP A 57 -8.33 -9.94 8.31
C ASP A 57 -8.93 -8.58 8.71
N SER A 58 -9.91 -8.10 7.95
CA SER A 58 -10.58 -6.81 8.21
C SER A 58 -11.39 -6.78 9.52
N ALA A 59 -11.73 -7.94 10.08
CA ALA A 59 -12.38 -8.07 11.40
C ALA A 59 -11.36 -8.19 12.54
N GLY A 60 -10.05 -8.20 12.24
CA GLY A 60 -8.99 -8.40 13.21
C GLY A 60 -8.73 -9.86 13.57
N THR A 61 -9.42 -10.82 12.93
CA THR A 61 -9.20 -12.24 13.16
C THR A 61 -7.82 -12.64 12.65
N GLN A 62 -7.04 -13.25 13.54
CA GLN A 62 -5.69 -13.66 13.21
C GLN A 62 -5.62 -15.08 12.67
N SER A 63 -4.69 -15.30 11.75
CA SER A 63 -4.33 -16.60 11.20
C SER A 63 -2.82 -16.65 10.93
N THR A 64 -2.25 -17.84 10.84
CA THR A 64 -0.84 -18.02 10.54
C THR A 64 -0.64 -18.84 9.28
N THR A 65 0.44 -18.57 8.57
CA THR A 65 0.93 -19.39 7.46
C THR A 65 2.44 -19.54 7.56
N THR A 66 3.00 -20.57 6.93
CA THR A 66 4.45 -20.79 6.95
C THR A 66 5.01 -20.75 5.54
N ALA A 67 6.22 -20.21 5.40
CA ALA A 67 6.95 -20.16 4.14
C ALA A 67 8.45 -20.43 4.33
N ARG A 68 9.11 -20.99 3.32
CA ARG A 68 10.58 -21.09 3.31
C ARG A 68 11.25 -19.78 2.91
N PHE A 69 10.56 -18.97 2.14
CA PHE A 69 11.05 -17.70 1.65
C PHE A 69 10.00 -16.62 1.83
N LEU A 70 10.42 -15.46 2.31
CA LEU A 70 9.57 -14.27 2.46
C LEU A 70 10.16 -13.13 1.65
N TYR A 71 9.36 -12.59 0.71
CA TYR A 71 9.72 -11.40 -0.05
C TYR A 71 8.96 -10.18 0.49
N MET A 72 9.72 -9.21 1.01
CA MET A 72 9.17 -7.98 1.56
C MET A 72 8.96 -6.95 0.45
N GLY A 73 7.74 -6.85 -0.06
CA GLY A 73 7.36 -5.94 -1.15
C GLY A 73 6.46 -4.79 -0.72
N SER A 74 6.35 -4.50 0.57
CA SER A 74 5.42 -3.52 1.14
C SER A 74 5.79 -2.04 0.88
N GLY A 75 7.02 -1.76 0.43
CA GLY A 75 7.52 -0.39 0.31
C GLY A 75 7.89 0.22 1.66
N TYR A 76 7.99 1.54 1.73
CA TYR A 76 8.43 2.29 2.91
C TYR A 76 7.38 3.26 3.47
N TYR A 77 6.20 3.32 2.84
CA TYR A 77 5.10 4.15 3.37
C TYR A 77 4.36 3.43 4.49
N ASP A 78 4.00 4.18 5.53
CA ASP A 78 2.96 3.75 6.46
C ASP A 78 1.59 4.00 5.83
N TYR A 79 0.80 2.94 5.65
CA TYR A 79 -0.53 3.03 5.04
C TYR A 79 -1.61 3.48 6.02
N ASP A 80 -1.35 3.37 7.32
CA ASP A 80 -2.30 3.72 8.37
C ASP A 80 -2.16 5.21 8.78
N ALA A 81 -0.97 5.81 8.61
CA ALA A 81 -0.71 7.20 8.98
C ALA A 81 0.25 7.89 8.01
N GLY A 82 -0.04 9.12 7.64
CA GLY A 82 0.91 9.99 6.96
C GLY A 82 1.99 10.50 7.93
N TYR A 83 3.22 10.63 7.46
CA TYR A 83 4.27 11.24 8.27
C TYR A 83 3.96 12.72 8.51
N ASP A 84 3.85 13.09 9.78
CA ASP A 84 3.72 14.47 10.21
C ASP A 84 5.04 14.93 10.83
N PRO A 85 5.73 15.91 10.24
CA PRO A 85 7.00 16.41 10.77
C PRO A 85 6.85 17.25 12.06
N GLY A 86 5.62 17.55 12.49
CA GLY A 86 5.37 18.29 13.72
C GLY A 86 5.93 19.71 13.70
N PHE A 87 5.75 20.45 12.60
CA PHE A 87 6.25 21.83 12.52
C PHE A 87 5.65 22.72 13.61
N PRO A 88 6.50 23.47 14.34
CA PRO A 88 6.02 24.47 15.32
C PRO A 88 5.09 25.49 14.65
N GLY A 89 4.01 25.86 15.35
CA GLY A 89 3.03 26.84 14.86
C GLY A 89 2.00 26.25 13.89
N ARG A 90 2.00 24.93 13.68
CA ARG A 90 0.98 24.26 12.86
C ARG A 90 -0.43 24.50 13.41
N GLU A 91 -0.57 24.53 14.71
CA GLU A 91 -1.82 24.77 15.43
C GLU A 91 -2.36 26.21 15.22
N ASP A 92 -1.49 27.16 14.87
CA ASP A 92 -1.87 28.55 14.58
C ASP A 92 -2.37 28.75 13.15
N PHE A 93 -2.22 27.74 12.29
CA PHE A 93 -2.68 27.83 10.91
C PHE A 93 -4.19 27.68 10.82
N GLY A 94 -4.88 28.76 10.46
CA GLY A 94 -6.34 28.80 10.36
C GLY A 94 -6.95 28.18 9.09
N GLY A 95 -6.15 27.58 8.23
CA GLY A 95 -6.59 26.91 6.99
C GLY A 95 -6.63 25.38 7.10
N ASP A 96 -6.94 24.74 6.00
CA ASP A 96 -6.95 23.27 5.93
C ASP A 96 -5.54 22.73 5.73
N ILE A 97 -5.14 21.77 6.54
CA ILE A 97 -3.88 21.01 6.39
C ILE A 97 -4.22 19.60 5.95
N ILE A 98 -3.77 19.23 4.77
CA ILE A 98 -4.10 17.95 4.15
C ILE A 98 -2.83 17.19 3.83
N HIS A 99 -2.68 15.99 4.37
CA HIS A 99 -1.62 15.09 3.95
C HIS A 99 -2.00 14.45 2.59
N PRO A 100 -1.12 14.44 1.56
CA PRO A 100 -1.45 13.95 0.23
C PRO A 100 -1.96 12.50 0.19
N GLN A 101 -1.50 11.65 1.10
CA GLN A 101 -1.96 10.25 1.23
C GLN A 101 -3.45 10.14 1.56
N PHE A 102 -4.01 11.14 2.24
CA PHE A 102 -5.41 11.19 2.69
C PHE A 102 -6.18 12.34 2.02
N TRP A 103 -5.84 12.64 0.77
CA TRP A 103 -6.50 13.70 0.02
C TRP A 103 -8.01 13.42 -0.11
N PRO A 104 -8.89 14.33 0.39
CA PRO A 104 -10.33 14.14 0.22
C PRO A 104 -10.72 14.26 -1.25
N LYS A 105 -11.49 13.28 -1.76
CA LYS A 105 -11.83 13.19 -3.19
C LYS A 105 -12.52 14.44 -3.75
N ASP A 106 -13.40 15.04 -2.93
CA ASP A 106 -14.24 16.16 -3.34
C ASP A 106 -13.75 17.51 -2.78
N TYR A 107 -12.47 17.57 -2.35
CA TYR A 107 -11.91 18.79 -1.79
C TYR A 107 -11.73 19.87 -2.88
N ASN A 108 -12.48 20.96 -2.77
CA ASN A 108 -12.37 22.09 -3.68
C ASN A 108 -11.33 23.11 -3.19
N TYR A 109 -10.23 23.20 -3.89
CA TYR A 109 -9.14 24.16 -3.62
C TYR A 109 -9.12 25.33 -4.62
N SER A 110 -10.16 25.47 -5.51
CA SER A 110 -10.25 26.60 -6.43
C SER A 110 -10.32 27.92 -5.69
N GLY A 111 -9.48 28.87 -6.10
CA GLY A 111 -9.40 30.19 -5.46
C GLY A 111 -8.69 30.23 -4.10
N LYS A 112 -8.23 29.09 -3.58
CA LYS A 112 -7.43 29.03 -2.36
C LYS A 112 -5.95 29.26 -2.68
N ARG A 113 -5.23 29.90 -1.74
CA ARG A 113 -3.77 29.97 -1.77
C ARG A 113 -3.23 28.68 -1.13
N VAL A 114 -2.52 27.89 -1.93
CA VAL A 114 -1.94 26.61 -1.50
C VAL A 114 -0.43 26.78 -1.38
N VAL A 115 0.17 26.21 -0.36
CA VAL A 115 1.61 26.16 -0.09
C VAL A 115 2.08 24.75 0.07
#